data_ea5676b733d72b87d0cda000cab0a731
#
_entry.id   ea5676b733d72b87d0cda000cab0a731
#
_cell.length_a   1.000
_cell.length_b   1.000
_cell.length_c   1.000
_cell.angle_alpha   90.00
_cell.angle_beta   90.00
_cell.angle_gamma   90.00
#
_symmetry.space_group_name_H-M   'P 1'
#
loop_
_entity.id
_entity.type
_entity.pdbx_description
1 polymer ?
#
loop_
_entity_poly.entity_id
_entity_poly.type
_entity_poly.pdbx_seq_one_letter_code
_entity_poly.pdbx_strand_id
1 'polypeptide(L)'
;MSKSNNSVKLIAFHLPQFHTFPENNEWWGEGFTEWTNTKKAIKVFPKHNQPREPLDDHYYDLSNLTEMLWQMKLAEKYGVYGFCYYHYWFNGKLLLHKPLELIRDYEGRKLPYCLCWANEPWTRSWEGKETTVLMPQEYGNEKEWEDHFQYFLTFFKDNVYIKIDG
;
A
#
# COMPACT_ATOMS: atom_id res chain seq x y z
N MET A 1 -40.20 14.76 1.74
CA MET A 1 -39.14 14.17 2.60
C MET A 1 -38.21 13.40 1.70
N SER A 2 -37.07 14.00 1.36
CA SER A 2 -36.01 13.36 0.55
C SER A 2 -35.40 12.24 1.42
N LYS A 3 -35.60 10.98 1.03
CA LYS A 3 -34.81 9.86 1.60
C LYS A 3 -33.35 10.12 1.20
N SER A 4 -32.51 10.52 2.14
CA SER A 4 -31.06 10.48 1.97
C SER A 4 -30.71 9.03 1.67
N ASN A 5 -30.28 8.77 0.44
CA ASN A 5 -29.80 7.46 0.03
C ASN A 5 -28.40 7.29 0.67
N ASN A 6 -28.36 6.98 1.96
CA ASN A 6 -27.13 6.65 2.68
C ASN A 6 -26.66 5.27 2.19
N SER A 7 -26.12 5.21 0.97
CA SER A 7 -25.43 4.00 0.52
C SER A 7 -24.14 3.86 1.31
N VAL A 8 -23.91 2.70 1.91
CA VAL A 8 -22.65 2.35 2.56
C VAL A 8 -21.54 2.42 1.52
N LYS A 9 -20.44 3.11 1.85
CA LYS A 9 -19.23 3.19 1.03
C LYS A 9 -18.22 2.18 1.56
N LEU A 10 -17.82 1.23 0.73
CA LEU A 10 -16.80 0.25 1.06
C LEU A 10 -15.42 0.83 0.70
N ILE A 11 -14.57 1.04 1.70
CA ILE A 11 -13.18 1.44 1.53
C ILE A 11 -12.31 0.24 1.86
N ALA A 12 -11.47 -0.20 0.93
CA ALA A 12 -10.58 -1.33 1.13
C ALA A 12 -9.16 -0.85 1.49
N PHE A 13 -8.55 -1.47 2.51
CA PHE A 13 -7.12 -1.26 2.76
C PHE A 13 -6.30 -1.78 1.60
N HIS A 14 -5.28 -1.02 1.22
CA HIS A 14 -4.37 -1.36 0.13
C HIS A 14 -2.92 -1.24 0.59
N LEU A 15 -2.20 -2.36 0.53
CA LEU A 15 -0.78 -2.42 0.85
C LEU A 15 0.04 -2.23 -0.45
N PRO A 16 0.77 -1.10 -0.63
CA PRO A 16 1.48 -0.80 -1.87
C PRO A 16 2.86 -1.49 -1.95
N GLN A 17 2.94 -2.78 -1.59
CA GLN A 17 4.20 -3.47 -1.33
C GLN A 17 4.74 -4.29 -2.52
N PHE A 18 3.90 -4.65 -3.49
CA PHE A 18 4.27 -5.55 -4.60
C PHE A 18 5.10 -4.84 -5.69
N HIS A 19 6.27 -4.31 -5.31
CA HIS A 19 7.30 -3.76 -6.20
C HIS A 19 8.66 -3.81 -5.52
N THR A 20 9.73 -3.71 -6.30
CA THR A 20 11.09 -3.67 -5.78
C THR A 20 11.43 -2.26 -5.26
N PHE A 21 12.20 -2.19 -4.17
CA PHE A 21 12.80 -0.96 -3.67
C PHE A 21 14.12 -1.27 -2.95
N PRO A 22 15.03 -0.29 -2.80
CA PRO A 22 16.39 -0.54 -2.34
C PRO A 22 16.49 -1.28 -1.01
N GLU A 23 15.69 -0.90 -0.02
CA GLU A 23 15.70 -1.52 1.31
C GLU A 23 15.26 -2.97 1.28
N ASN A 24 14.25 -3.32 0.46
CA ASN A 24 13.86 -4.72 0.27
C ASN A 24 14.98 -5.55 -0.36
N ASN A 25 15.68 -4.98 -1.33
CA ASN A 25 16.83 -5.65 -1.96
C ASN A 25 17.95 -5.90 -0.93
N GLU A 26 18.24 -4.93 -0.07
CA GLU A 26 19.21 -5.06 1.01
C GLU A 26 18.81 -6.13 2.03
N TRP A 27 17.55 -6.17 2.43
CA TRP A 27 17.07 -7.06 3.49
C TRP A 27 16.81 -8.49 3.04
N TRP A 28 16.37 -8.67 1.79
CA TRP A 28 15.85 -9.94 1.29
C TRP A 28 16.51 -10.44 0.01
N GLY A 29 17.42 -9.66 -0.58
CA GLY A 29 18.11 -9.96 -1.82
C GLY A 29 17.54 -9.22 -3.03
N GLU A 30 18.39 -9.08 -4.05
CA GLU A 30 18.11 -8.31 -5.26
C GLU A 30 16.82 -8.79 -5.97
N GLY A 31 15.98 -7.85 -6.35
CA GLY A 31 14.72 -8.12 -7.05
C GLY A 31 13.60 -8.67 -6.16
N PHE A 32 13.75 -8.62 -4.83
CA PHE A 32 12.75 -9.14 -3.92
C PHE A 32 11.43 -8.36 -4.01
N THR A 33 10.34 -9.11 -4.07
CA THR A 33 8.96 -8.65 -3.82
C THR A 33 8.21 -9.75 -3.07
N GLU A 34 7.01 -9.47 -2.60
CA GLU A 34 6.14 -10.47 -1.96
C GLU A 34 5.83 -11.66 -2.88
N TRP A 35 5.86 -11.45 -4.19
CA TRP A 35 5.74 -12.55 -5.17
C TRP A 35 6.84 -13.60 -5.01
N THR A 36 8.05 -13.19 -4.57
CA THR A 36 9.17 -14.10 -4.32
C THR A 36 8.79 -15.17 -3.28
N ASN A 37 8.19 -14.75 -2.18
CA ASN A 37 7.74 -15.68 -1.12
C ASN A 37 6.50 -16.45 -1.54
N THR A 38 5.57 -15.83 -2.23
CA THR A 38 4.36 -16.49 -2.76
C THR A 38 4.74 -17.67 -3.68
N LYS A 39 5.70 -17.45 -4.59
CA LYS A 39 6.18 -18.49 -5.51
C LYS A 39 6.93 -19.63 -4.83
N LYS A 40 7.59 -19.35 -3.70
CA LYS A 40 8.35 -20.36 -2.91
C LYS A 40 7.45 -21.23 -2.01
N ALA A 41 6.19 -20.87 -1.83
CA ALA A 41 5.28 -21.61 -0.97
C ALA A 41 5.10 -23.05 -1.46
N ILE A 42 5.13 -24.02 -0.55
CA ILE A 42 5.01 -25.45 -0.85
C ILE A 42 3.78 -26.07 -0.18
N LYS A 43 3.30 -27.16 -0.75
CA LYS A 43 2.25 -27.95 -0.11
C LYS A 43 2.82 -28.67 1.11
N VAL A 44 2.24 -28.45 2.29
CA VAL A 44 2.64 -29.11 3.55
C VAL A 44 1.71 -30.27 3.94
N PHE A 45 0.58 -30.45 3.23
CA PHE A 45 -0.33 -31.59 3.36
C PHE A 45 -1.10 -31.82 2.05
N PRO A 46 -1.68 -33.04 1.84
CA PRO A 46 -2.51 -33.32 0.68
C PRO A 46 -3.67 -32.31 0.55
N LYS A 47 -3.89 -31.79 -0.64
CA LYS A 47 -4.89 -30.75 -0.96
C LYS A 47 -4.58 -29.34 -0.42
N HIS A 48 -3.41 -29.08 0.14
CA HIS A 48 -2.98 -27.70 0.44
C HIS A 48 -2.88 -26.89 -0.86
N ASN A 49 -3.63 -25.79 -0.97
CA ASN A 49 -3.61 -24.93 -2.13
C ASN A 49 -2.41 -23.98 -2.08
N GLN A 50 -1.23 -24.51 -2.42
CA GLN A 50 0.03 -23.78 -2.50
C GLN A 50 0.92 -24.36 -3.61
N PRO A 51 1.77 -23.53 -4.27
CA PRO A 51 1.72 -22.08 -4.21
C PRO A 51 0.42 -21.54 -4.80
N ARG A 52 -0.04 -20.38 -4.33
CA ARG A 52 -1.14 -19.66 -5.00
C ARG A 52 -0.56 -18.87 -6.15
N GLU A 53 -1.18 -19.01 -7.29
CA GLU A 53 -0.83 -18.30 -8.51
C GLU A 53 -1.89 -17.24 -8.80
N PRO A 54 -1.50 -16.03 -9.21
CA PRO A 54 -2.47 -15.04 -9.64
C PRO A 54 -3.15 -15.49 -10.95
N LEU A 55 -4.38 -15.03 -11.18
CA LEU A 55 -5.10 -15.29 -12.41
C LEU A 55 -4.28 -14.81 -13.62
N ASP A 56 -4.20 -15.65 -14.66
CA ASP A 56 -3.45 -15.40 -15.89
C ASP A 56 -1.95 -15.08 -15.67
N ASP A 57 -1.36 -15.65 -14.60
CA ASP A 57 0.05 -15.41 -14.22
C ASP A 57 0.40 -13.92 -14.01
N HIS A 58 -0.59 -13.10 -13.67
CA HIS A 58 -0.44 -11.66 -13.55
C HIS A 58 0.29 -11.27 -12.26
N TYR A 59 1.60 -11.42 -12.25
CA TYR A 59 2.50 -10.99 -11.18
C TYR A 59 2.80 -9.49 -11.34
N TYR A 60 1.83 -8.65 -10.98
CA TYR A 60 1.91 -7.20 -11.16
C TYR A 60 3.03 -6.53 -10.35
N ASP A 61 3.49 -5.39 -10.85
CA ASP A 61 4.46 -4.50 -10.19
C ASP A 61 3.81 -3.13 -9.94
N LEU A 62 3.59 -2.80 -8.67
CA LEU A 62 2.92 -1.55 -8.26
C LEU A 62 3.75 -0.29 -8.46
N SER A 63 5.01 -0.41 -8.89
CA SER A 63 5.77 0.74 -9.40
C SER A 63 5.31 1.21 -10.78
N ASN A 64 4.36 0.48 -11.38
CA ASN A 64 3.78 0.79 -12.69
C ASN A 64 2.37 1.38 -12.52
N LEU A 65 2.17 2.58 -13.02
CA LEU A 65 0.86 3.26 -12.98
C LEU A 65 -0.26 2.42 -13.64
N THR A 66 0.04 1.71 -14.73
CA THR A 66 -0.95 0.87 -15.43
C THR A 66 -1.52 -0.20 -14.51
N GLU A 67 -0.69 -0.81 -13.66
CA GLU A 67 -1.10 -1.82 -12.68
C GLU A 67 -1.99 -1.21 -11.59
N MET A 68 -1.62 -0.04 -11.10
CA MET A 68 -2.44 0.69 -10.13
C MET A 68 -3.82 1.04 -10.71
N LEU A 69 -3.87 1.50 -11.94
CA LEU A 69 -5.13 1.84 -12.62
C LEU A 69 -5.96 0.57 -12.93
N TRP A 70 -5.33 -0.54 -13.26
CA TRP A 70 -6.01 -1.82 -13.42
C TRP A 70 -6.68 -2.27 -12.12
N GLN A 71 -5.97 -2.20 -10.99
CA GLN A 71 -6.53 -2.53 -9.67
C GLN A 71 -7.71 -1.61 -9.31
N MET A 72 -7.62 -0.32 -9.60
CA MET A 72 -8.72 0.62 -9.39
C MET A 72 -9.96 0.28 -10.21
N LYS A 73 -9.79 -0.07 -11.49
CA LYS A 73 -10.89 -0.52 -12.36
C LYS A 73 -11.53 -1.80 -11.84
N LEU A 74 -10.72 -2.73 -11.37
CA LEU A 74 -11.20 -3.97 -10.78
C LEU A 74 -12.00 -3.71 -9.50
N ALA A 75 -11.50 -2.87 -8.61
CA ALA A 75 -12.16 -2.46 -7.38
C ALA A 75 -13.52 -1.78 -7.67
N GLU A 76 -13.55 -0.83 -8.59
CA GLU A 76 -14.78 -0.16 -9.03
C GLU A 76 -15.80 -1.16 -9.59
N LYS A 77 -15.36 -2.09 -10.44
CA LYS A 77 -16.23 -3.13 -11.02
C LYS A 77 -16.94 -3.96 -9.96
N TYR A 78 -16.29 -4.19 -8.81
CA TYR A 78 -16.82 -4.99 -7.71
C TYR A 78 -17.39 -4.15 -6.55
N GLY A 79 -17.65 -2.86 -6.78
CA GLY A 79 -18.38 -2.00 -5.84
C GLY A 79 -17.53 -1.44 -4.69
N VAL A 80 -16.21 -1.52 -4.78
CA VAL A 80 -15.31 -0.82 -3.84
C VAL A 80 -15.35 0.66 -4.18
N TYR A 81 -15.68 1.50 -3.20
CA TYR A 81 -15.77 2.94 -3.35
C TYR A 81 -14.39 3.60 -3.48
N GLY A 82 -13.42 3.13 -2.71
CA GLY A 82 -12.08 3.71 -2.69
C GLY A 82 -11.09 2.86 -1.91
N PHE A 83 -9.85 3.31 -1.91
CA PHE A 83 -8.76 2.66 -1.19
C PHE A 83 -8.28 3.47 0.01
N CYS A 84 -7.91 2.77 1.09
CA CYS A 84 -7.12 3.30 2.19
C CYS A 84 -5.70 2.75 2.03
N TYR A 85 -4.80 3.57 1.49
CA TYR A 85 -3.42 3.15 1.24
C TYR A 85 -2.59 3.21 2.51
N TYR A 86 -1.85 2.14 2.82
CA TYR A 86 -0.81 2.22 3.82
C TYR A 86 0.29 3.18 3.37
N HIS A 87 0.71 4.03 4.29
CA HIS A 87 1.80 4.99 4.16
C HIS A 87 2.84 4.71 5.24
N TYR A 88 4.11 4.76 4.86
CA TYR A 88 5.23 4.47 5.74
C TYR A 88 6.18 5.67 5.80
N TRP A 89 6.33 6.23 7.00
CA TRP A 89 7.19 7.35 7.29
C TRP A 89 8.01 7.05 8.54
N PHE A 90 9.32 6.99 8.39
CA PHE A 90 10.28 6.70 9.44
C PHE A 90 11.19 7.91 9.63
N ASN A 91 10.70 8.92 10.34
CA ASN A 91 11.42 10.14 10.68
C ASN A 91 12.15 10.78 9.45
N GLY A 92 11.38 11.08 8.41
CA GLY A 92 11.87 11.66 7.16
C GLY A 92 12.22 10.64 6.07
N LYS A 93 12.33 9.35 6.42
CA LYS A 93 12.55 8.30 5.43
C LYS A 93 11.22 7.67 4.99
N LEU A 94 10.95 7.70 3.69
CA LEU A 94 9.79 7.08 3.07
C LEU A 94 10.11 5.66 2.60
N LEU A 95 9.19 4.73 2.86
CA LEU A 95 9.18 3.41 2.23
C LEU A 95 7.86 3.20 1.47
N LEU A 96 7.90 2.41 0.41
CA LEU A 96 6.72 2.04 -0.40
C LEU A 96 5.91 3.24 -0.95
N HIS A 97 6.50 4.42 -1.01
CA HIS A 97 5.82 5.66 -1.39
C HIS A 97 5.55 5.79 -2.89
N LYS A 98 6.35 5.15 -3.73
CA LYS A 98 6.27 5.29 -5.20
C LYS A 98 4.86 5.02 -5.77
N PRO A 99 4.14 3.94 -5.42
CA PRO A 99 2.77 3.74 -5.90
C PRO A 99 1.81 4.86 -5.51
N LEU A 100 1.94 5.39 -4.27
CA LEU A 100 1.10 6.46 -3.78
C LEU A 100 1.33 7.75 -4.57
N GLU A 101 2.59 8.08 -4.82
CA GLU A 101 2.97 9.27 -5.60
C GLU A 101 2.52 9.17 -7.05
N LEU A 102 2.63 7.99 -7.66
CA LEU A 102 2.08 7.75 -9.01
C LEU A 102 0.57 8.05 -9.09
N ILE A 103 -0.19 7.65 -8.06
CA ILE A 103 -1.63 7.90 -8.01
C ILE A 103 -1.91 9.38 -7.72
N ARG A 104 -1.19 10.00 -6.78
CA ARG A 104 -1.31 11.44 -6.51
C ARG A 104 -1.11 12.26 -7.79
N ASP A 105 -0.05 11.98 -8.50
CA ASP A 105 0.40 12.76 -9.66
C ASP A 105 -0.37 12.44 -10.95
N TYR A 106 -1.18 11.37 -10.94
CA TYR A 106 -2.02 11.02 -12.08
C TYR A 106 -3.26 11.92 -12.17
N GLU A 107 -3.37 12.71 -13.23
CA GLU A 107 -4.47 13.65 -13.46
C GLU A 107 -5.74 13.01 -14.06
N GLY A 108 -5.67 11.76 -14.48
CA GLY A 108 -6.82 11.05 -15.05
C GLY A 108 -7.82 10.56 -13.99
N ARG A 109 -8.85 9.84 -14.45
CA ARG A 109 -9.85 9.27 -13.54
C ARG A 109 -9.23 8.22 -12.61
N LYS A 110 -9.38 8.42 -11.32
CA LYS A 110 -8.95 7.51 -10.26
C LYS A 110 -10.05 7.31 -9.22
N LEU A 111 -9.97 6.21 -8.47
CA LEU A 111 -10.87 5.98 -7.33
C LEU A 111 -10.55 6.96 -6.19
N PRO A 112 -11.56 7.32 -5.37
CA PRO A 112 -11.31 8.00 -4.10
C PRO A 112 -10.33 7.23 -3.24
N TYR A 113 -9.50 7.94 -2.48
CA TYR A 113 -8.56 7.31 -1.58
C TYR A 113 -8.31 8.14 -0.33
N CYS A 114 -7.76 7.48 0.69
CA CYS A 114 -7.18 8.11 1.87
C CYS A 114 -5.90 7.37 2.25
N LEU A 115 -5.16 7.91 3.20
CA LEU A 115 -3.93 7.32 3.70
C LEU A 115 -4.12 6.78 5.12
N CYS A 116 -3.41 5.71 5.44
CA CYS A 116 -3.28 5.15 6.77
C CYS A 116 -1.79 5.05 7.11
N TRP A 117 -1.33 5.85 8.06
CA TRP A 117 0.06 5.77 8.51
C TRP A 117 0.26 4.50 9.36
N ALA A 118 1.02 3.56 8.80
CA ALA A 118 1.49 2.38 9.53
C ALA A 118 2.71 2.78 10.36
N ASN A 119 2.46 3.22 11.59
CA ASN A 119 3.43 3.83 12.49
C ASN A 119 4.05 2.80 13.46
N GLU A 120 4.52 1.70 12.93
CA GLU A 120 5.17 0.63 13.68
C GLU A 120 6.53 0.27 13.06
N PRO A 121 7.50 -0.25 13.85
CA PRO A 121 8.79 -0.64 13.30
C PRO A 121 8.65 -1.82 12.35
N TRP A 122 9.47 -1.86 11.31
CA TRP A 122 9.61 -3.06 10.49
C TRP A 122 10.57 -4.04 11.12
N THR A 123 10.17 -5.30 11.17
CA THR A 123 10.92 -6.36 11.81
C THR A 123 11.05 -7.58 10.91
N ARG A 124 12.13 -8.34 11.07
CA ARG A 124 12.34 -9.61 10.38
C ARG A 124 11.61 -10.74 11.10
N SER A 125 10.28 -10.67 11.20
CA SER A 125 9.48 -11.67 11.92
C SER A 125 9.01 -12.86 11.07
N TRP A 126 9.23 -12.84 9.75
CA TRP A 126 8.68 -13.82 8.79
C TRP A 126 9.30 -15.22 8.92
N GLU A 127 10.46 -15.35 9.54
CA GLU A 127 11.15 -16.65 9.71
C GLU A 127 10.98 -17.27 11.08
N GLY A 128 10.19 -16.68 11.98
CA GLY A 128 9.91 -17.22 13.31
C GLY A 128 11.11 -17.25 14.27
N LYS A 129 12.21 -16.60 13.90
CA LYS A 129 13.42 -16.43 14.72
C LYS A 129 13.61 -14.95 14.99
N GLU A 130 14.14 -14.64 16.17
CA GLU A 130 14.47 -13.33 16.72
C GLU A 130 13.95 -12.09 15.96
N THR A 131 13.18 -11.26 16.62
CA THR A 131 12.60 -10.03 16.07
C THR A 131 13.70 -8.99 15.85
N THR A 132 14.47 -9.15 14.76
CA THR A 132 15.45 -8.13 14.35
C THR A 132 14.70 -6.95 13.77
N VAL A 133 14.89 -5.77 14.35
CA VAL A 133 14.34 -4.52 13.81
C VAL A 133 15.12 -4.14 12.55
N LEU A 134 14.42 -4.07 11.43
CA LEU A 134 14.97 -3.66 10.13
C LEU A 134 14.91 -2.13 9.96
N MET A 135 13.79 -1.53 10.37
CA MET A 135 13.57 -0.10 10.35
C MET A 135 12.86 0.31 11.66
N PRO A 136 13.53 1.04 12.57
CA PRO A 136 12.90 1.53 13.79
C PRO A 136 11.87 2.60 13.48
N GLN A 137 10.77 2.62 14.25
CA GLN A 137 9.82 3.71 14.21
C GLN A 137 10.23 4.76 15.25
N GLU A 138 10.62 5.90 14.77
CA GLU A 138 10.89 7.09 15.57
C GLU A 138 9.92 8.20 15.17
N TYR A 139 9.50 9.01 16.15
CA TYR A 139 8.50 10.06 15.89
C TYR A 139 9.11 11.44 15.73
N GLY A 140 10.42 11.58 16.02
CA GLY A 140 11.16 12.81 15.83
C GLY A 140 10.69 13.97 16.72
N ASN A 141 10.74 15.19 16.17
CA ASN A 141 10.41 16.44 16.84
C ASN A 141 9.47 17.29 15.98
N GLU A 142 9.12 18.51 16.43
CA GLU A 142 8.16 19.40 15.75
C GLU A 142 8.51 19.66 14.28
N LYS A 143 9.80 19.79 13.94
CA LYS A 143 10.20 20.00 12.55
C LYS A 143 9.88 18.78 11.69
N GLU A 144 10.14 17.59 12.18
CA GLU A 144 9.89 16.33 11.47
C GLU A 144 8.39 16.05 11.34
N TRP A 145 7.58 16.47 12.33
CA TRP A 145 6.12 16.41 12.24
C TRP A 145 5.59 17.38 11.18
N GLU A 146 6.14 18.59 11.11
CA GLU A 146 5.81 19.55 10.06
C GLU A 146 6.18 19.00 8.68
N ASP A 147 7.38 18.45 8.51
CA ASP A 147 7.83 17.84 7.25
C ASP A 147 6.89 16.69 6.81
N HIS A 148 6.47 15.84 7.75
CA HIS A 148 5.50 14.77 7.49
C HIS A 148 4.12 15.33 7.11
N PHE A 149 3.66 16.34 7.81
CA PHE A 149 2.40 17.01 7.49
C PHE A 149 2.43 17.69 6.11
N GLN A 150 3.52 18.34 5.77
CA GLN A 150 3.70 18.93 4.44
C GLN A 150 3.68 17.87 3.33
N TYR A 151 4.24 16.69 3.58
CA TYR A 151 4.11 15.56 2.67
C TYR A 151 2.64 15.13 2.52
N PHE A 152 1.91 14.96 3.61
CA PHE A 152 0.48 14.64 3.57
C PHE A 152 -0.36 15.68 2.83
N LEU A 153 -0.05 16.96 2.98
CA LEU A 153 -0.76 18.06 2.30
C LEU A 153 -0.73 17.90 0.78
N THR A 154 0.28 17.25 0.21
CA THR A 154 0.34 16.99 -1.23
C THR A 154 -0.79 16.04 -1.68
N PHE A 155 -1.21 15.12 -0.83
CA PHE A 155 -2.33 14.21 -1.06
C PHE A 155 -3.68 14.85 -0.69
N PHE A 156 -3.75 15.59 0.43
CA PHE A 156 -4.99 16.22 0.90
C PHE A 156 -5.54 17.25 -0.09
N LYS A 157 -4.68 17.85 -0.92
CA LYS A 157 -5.07 18.77 -1.99
C LYS A 157 -5.70 18.06 -3.19
N ASP A 158 -5.55 16.74 -3.32
CA ASP A 158 -6.18 15.98 -4.38
C ASP A 158 -7.72 16.01 -4.20
N ASN A 159 -8.42 16.32 -5.28
CA ASN A 159 -9.88 16.46 -5.28
C ASN A 159 -10.63 15.13 -5.03
N VAL A 160 -9.97 14.00 -5.25
CA VAL A 160 -10.52 12.66 -4.97
C VAL A 160 -10.07 12.08 -3.62
N TYR A 161 -9.26 12.82 -2.85
CA TYR A 161 -8.94 12.41 -1.48
C TYR A 161 -10.23 12.38 -0.63
N ILE A 162 -10.44 11.29 0.10
CA ILE A 162 -11.66 11.11 0.90
C ILE A 162 -11.64 12.09 2.06
N LYS A 163 -12.64 12.96 2.11
CA LYS A 163 -12.83 13.98 3.14
C LYS A 163 -14.21 13.83 3.78
N ILE A 164 -14.31 14.24 5.04
CA ILE A 164 -15.55 14.31 5.80
C ILE A 164 -15.71 15.76 6.25
N ASP A 165 -16.83 16.39 5.84
CA ASP A 165 -17.22 17.76 6.22
C ASP A 165 -16.21 18.86 5.86
N GLY A 166 -15.42 18.69 4.78
CA GLY A 166 -14.52 19.76 4.35
C GLY A 166 -13.54 19.41 3.26
#